data_2fcc15a1c04e5cd1926ba1868ff19936
#
_entry.id   2fcc15a1c04e5cd1926ba1868ff19936
#
_cell.length_a   1.000
_cell.length_b   1.000
_cell.length_c   1.000
_cell.angle_alpha   90.00
_cell.angle_beta   90.00
_cell.angle_gamma   90.00
#
_symmetry.space_group_name_H-M   'P 1'
#
loop_
_entity.id
_entity.type
_entity.pdbx_description
1 polymer ?
#
loop_
_entity_poly.entity_id
_entity_poly.type
_entity_poly.pdbx_seq_one_letter_code
_entity_poly.pdbx_strand_id
1 'polypeptide(L)'
;MENRFSNWKYPDIKDGEPTKYNWIVQNLDGLDLGFETDIGAFSYINALHGVVVEDNVQIGSHCSIYSISTIDNSYGKVVLKNNCRIGSHSTILP
;
A
#
# COMPACT_ATOMS: atom_id res chain seq x y z
N MET A 1 10.07 19.90 11.61
CA MET A 1 8.88 19.53 10.79
C MET A 1 7.80 19.01 11.70
N GLU A 2 6.58 19.47 11.50
CA GLU A 2 5.46 18.96 12.27
C GLU A 2 5.24 17.47 11.98
N ASN A 3 4.78 16.76 13.01
CA ASN A 3 4.39 15.38 12.84
C ASN A 3 3.07 15.32 12.06
N ARG A 4 3.14 15.02 10.78
CA ARG A 4 1.97 14.94 9.91
C ARG A 4 1.01 13.83 10.30
N PHE A 5 1.42 12.93 11.20
CA PHE A 5 0.62 11.81 11.65
C PHE A 5 -0.02 12.02 13.03
N SER A 6 0.08 13.23 13.61
CA SER A 6 -0.45 13.47 14.96
C SER A 6 -1.95 13.20 15.08
N ASN A 7 -2.70 13.34 13.98
CA ASN A 7 -4.12 13.07 13.91
C ASN A 7 -4.43 11.89 12.99
N TRP A 8 -3.47 11.02 12.78
CA TRP A 8 -3.65 9.90 11.87
C TRP A 8 -4.73 8.94 12.37
N LYS A 9 -5.57 8.50 11.46
CA LYS A 9 -6.60 7.50 11.71
C LYS A 9 -6.48 6.39 10.70
N TYR A 10 -6.82 5.19 11.13
CA TYR A 10 -6.82 4.04 10.24
C TYR A 10 -7.80 4.31 9.08
N PRO A 11 -7.37 4.16 7.84
CA PRO A 11 -8.23 4.45 6.71
C PRO A 11 -9.37 3.45 6.58
N ASP A 12 -10.50 3.93 6.07
CA ASP A 12 -11.63 3.08 5.72
C ASP A 12 -11.40 2.58 4.29
N ILE A 13 -11.17 1.28 4.16
CA ILE A 13 -10.82 0.66 2.89
C ILE A 13 -11.88 -0.35 2.53
N LYS A 14 -12.40 -0.26 1.29
CA LYS A 14 -13.31 -1.24 0.72
C LYS A 14 -12.64 -1.89 -0.47
N ASP A 15 -12.78 -3.20 -0.57
CA ASP A 15 -12.12 -3.97 -1.61
C ASP A 15 -12.48 -3.46 -3.00
N GLY A 16 -11.45 -3.15 -3.78
CA GLY A 16 -11.60 -2.71 -5.17
C GLY A 16 -12.14 -1.31 -5.37
N GLU A 17 -12.40 -0.55 -4.31
CA GLU A 17 -12.96 0.79 -4.40
C GLU A 17 -11.94 1.84 -3.95
N PRO A 18 -11.91 3.03 -4.59
CA PRO A 18 -11.03 4.10 -4.13
C PRO A 18 -11.36 4.53 -2.70
N THR A 19 -10.32 4.72 -1.89
CA THR A 19 -10.49 5.36 -0.59
C THR A 19 -10.75 6.86 -0.80
N LYS A 20 -11.07 7.57 0.27
CA LYS A 20 -11.23 9.03 0.18
C LYS A 20 -9.94 9.74 -0.24
N TYR A 21 -8.81 9.04 -0.18
CA TYR A 21 -7.50 9.56 -0.61
C TYR A 21 -7.14 9.09 -2.03
N ASN A 22 -8.05 8.42 -2.73
CA ASN A 22 -7.90 7.99 -4.13
C ASN A 22 -6.83 6.91 -4.35
N TRP A 23 -6.64 6.00 -3.40
CA TRP A 23 -5.87 4.79 -3.67
C TRP A 23 -6.75 3.56 -3.48
N ILE A 24 -6.39 2.45 -4.14
CA ILE A 24 -7.23 1.26 -4.26
C ILE A 24 -6.46 0.03 -3.79
N VAL A 25 -7.16 -0.85 -3.05
CA VAL A 25 -6.64 -2.17 -2.70
C VAL A 25 -7.58 -3.22 -3.27
N GLN A 26 -7.03 -4.17 -4.01
CA GLN A 26 -7.72 -5.39 -4.40
C GLN A 26 -7.24 -6.55 -3.54
N ASN A 27 -8.18 -7.46 -3.21
CA ASN A 27 -7.93 -8.57 -2.29
C ASN A 27 -7.56 -8.06 -0.90
N LEU A 28 -8.43 -7.22 -0.36
CA LEU A 28 -8.21 -6.51 0.91
C LEU A 28 -7.88 -7.46 2.06
N ASP A 29 -8.42 -8.67 2.05
CA ASP A 29 -8.14 -9.66 3.09
C ASP A 29 -6.65 -10.00 3.20
N GLY A 30 -5.88 -9.79 2.15
CA GLY A 30 -4.45 -10.04 2.15
C GLY A 30 -3.61 -8.86 2.60
N LEU A 31 -4.22 -7.70 2.85
CA LEU A 31 -3.50 -6.50 3.27
C LEU A 31 -3.40 -6.44 4.80
N ASP A 32 -2.18 -6.26 5.28
CA ASP A 32 -1.90 -5.95 6.68
C ASP A 32 -1.29 -4.55 6.70
N LEU A 33 -2.06 -3.57 7.16
CA LEU A 33 -1.65 -2.16 7.12
C LEU A 33 -1.37 -1.68 8.54
N GLY A 34 -0.14 -1.20 8.76
CA GLY A 34 0.29 -0.68 10.04
C GLY A 34 -0.20 0.74 10.33
N PHE A 35 0.28 1.30 11.42
CA PHE A 35 -0.12 2.64 11.88
C PHE A 35 0.76 3.71 11.25
N GLU A 36 0.20 4.92 11.17
CA GLU A 36 0.91 6.11 10.71
C GLU A 36 1.52 5.91 9.33
N THR A 37 0.77 5.22 8.46
CA THR A 37 1.14 4.99 7.07
C THR A 37 0.54 6.07 6.19
N ASP A 38 1.19 6.33 5.06
CA ASP A 38 0.73 7.32 4.09
C ASP A 38 0.84 6.73 2.69
N ILE A 39 -0.29 6.64 2.01
CA ILE A 39 -0.33 6.10 0.66
C ILE A 39 -0.83 7.20 -0.27
N GLY A 40 -0.03 7.55 -1.26
CA GLY A 40 -0.34 8.62 -2.18
C GLY A 40 -1.48 8.30 -3.13
N ALA A 41 -2.11 9.35 -3.66
CA ALA A 41 -3.24 9.23 -4.56
C ALA A 41 -2.88 8.42 -5.81
N PHE A 42 -3.87 7.68 -6.29
CA PHE A 42 -3.77 6.85 -7.51
C PHE A 42 -2.80 5.69 -7.39
N SER A 43 -2.43 5.33 -6.17
CA SER A 43 -1.68 4.10 -5.93
C SER A 43 -2.61 2.91 -5.92
N TYR A 44 -2.05 1.75 -6.28
CA TYR A 44 -2.80 0.50 -6.39
C TYR A 44 -2.04 -0.61 -5.67
N ILE A 45 -2.76 -1.38 -4.88
CA ILE A 45 -2.19 -2.52 -4.15
C ILE A 45 -3.03 -3.75 -4.49
N ASN A 46 -2.37 -4.81 -4.98
CA ASN A 46 -3.01 -6.11 -5.12
C ASN A 46 -2.41 -7.05 -4.08
N ALA A 47 -3.22 -7.42 -3.10
CA ALA A 47 -2.77 -8.18 -1.93
C ALA A 47 -3.21 -9.64 -1.96
N LEU A 48 -3.45 -10.21 -3.14
CA LEU A 48 -3.94 -11.59 -3.26
C LEU A 48 -3.06 -12.61 -2.50
N HIS A 49 -1.75 -12.45 -2.56
CA HIS A 49 -0.79 -13.32 -1.87
C HIS A 49 -0.14 -12.66 -0.66
N GLY A 50 -0.71 -11.56 -0.20
CA GLY A 50 -0.29 -10.86 1.01
C GLY A 50 0.59 -9.64 0.72
N VAL A 51 0.19 -8.50 1.25
CA VAL A 51 1.00 -7.29 1.31
C VAL A 51 0.98 -6.80 2.75
N VAL A 52 2.16 -6.68 3.35
CA VAL A 52 2.33 -6.13 4.70
C VAL A 52 2.97 -4.76 4.55
N VAL A 53 2.28 -3.75 5.04
CA VAL A 53 2.82 -2.38 5.14
C VAL A 53 2.98 -2.10 6.62
N GLU A 54 4.22 -2.08 7.09
CA GLU A 54 4.51 -1.89 8.50
C GLU A 54 4.34 -0.42 8.91
N ASP A 55 4.67 -0.10 10.16
CA ASP A 55 4.38 1.23 10.71
C ASP A 55 5.23 2.31 10.07
N ASN A 56 4.67 3.49 9.94
CA ASN A 56 5.35 4.69 9.48
C ASN A 56 5.95 4.54 8.08
N VAL A 57 5.33 3.72 7.23
CA VAL A 57 5.71 3.57 5.82
C VAL A 57 5.02 4.67 5.02
N GLN A 58 5.76 5.31 4.13
CA GLN A 58 5.23 6.31 3.22
C GLN A 58 5.39 5.84 1.79
N ILE A 59 4.29 5.85 1.06
CA ILE A 59 4.24 5.45 -0.35
C ILE A 59 3.79 6.66 -1.15
N GLY A 60 4.57 7.05 -2.14
CA GLY A 60 4.25 8.18 -3.00
C GLY A 60 3.03 7.90 -3.89
N SER A 61 2.61 8.91 -4.63
CA SER A 61 1.47 8.77 -5.54
C SER A 61 1.81 7.90 -6.75
N HIS A 62 0.77 7.34 -7.37
CA HIS A 62 0.91 6.54 -8.61
C HIS A 62 1.85 5.36 -8.45
N CYS A 63 1.90 4.75 -7.27
CA CYS A 63 2.68 3.54 -7.04
C CYS A 63 1.81 2.31 -7.26
N SER A 64 2.43 1.22 -7.70
CA SER A 64 1.75 -0.05 -7.86
C SER A 64 2.50 -1.12 -7.08
N ILE A 65 1.78 -1.84 -6.22
CA ILE A 65 2.35 -2.90 -5.38
C ILE A 65 1.59 -4.18 -5.67
N TYR A 66 2.30 -5.19 -6.16
CA TYR A 66 1.71 -6.44 -6.58
C TYR A 66 2.27 -7.61 -5.79
N SER A 67 1.40 -8.37 -5.14
CA SER A 67 1.74 -9.69 -4.61
C SER A 67 1.54 -10.79 -5.64
N ILE A 68 1.00 -10.43 -6.80
CA ILE A 68 0.87 -11.32 -7.95
C ILE A 68 1.13 -10.51 -9.22
N SER A 69 1.89 -11.09 -10.15
CA SER A 69 2.11 -10.51 -11.48
C SER A 69 1.68 -11.52 -12.52
N THR A 70 0.60 -11.22 -13.23
CA THR A 70 0.05 -12.15 -14.23
C THR A 70 0.86 -12.14 -15.53
N ILE A 71 1.64 -11.09 -15.76
CA ILE A 71 2.45 -10.96 -16.97
C ILE A 71 3.53 -12.05 -17.02
N ASP A 72 4.22 -12.26 -15.89
CA ASP A 72 5.28 -13.26 -15.81
C ASP A 72 4.93 -14.45 -14.90
N ASN A 73 3.67 -14.53 -14.49
CA ASN A 73 3.16 -15.61 -13.64
C ASN A 73 3.93 -15.77 -12.32
N SER A 74 4.37 -14.64 -11.74
CA SER A 74 5.04 -14.65 -10.44
C SER A 74 4.07 -14.24 -9.34
N TYR A 75 4.31 -14.73 -8.12
CA TYR A 75 3.50 -14.37 -6.97
C TYR A 75 4.32 -14.55 -5.70
N GLY A 76 3.94 -13.82 -4.66
CA GLY A 76 4.60 -13.90 -3.38
C GLY A 76 4.24 -12.72 -2.51
N LYS A 77 4.46 -12.90 -1.21
CA LYS A 77 4.18 -11.87 -0.21
C LYS A 77 5.14 -10.70 -0.37
N VAL A 78 4.60 -9.49 -0.26
CA VAL A 78 5.39 -8.25 -0.25
C VAL A 78 5.38 -7.69 1.16
N VAL A 79 6.55 -7.33 1.70
CA VAL A 79 6.66 -6.72 3.02
C VAL A 79 7.41 -5.39 2.89
N LEU A 80 6.73 -4.31 3.27
CA LEU A 80 7.34 -2.98 3.36
C LEU A 80 7.59 -2.70 4.84
N LYS A 81 8.84 -2.71 5.23
CA LYS A 81 9.27 -2.65 6.63
C LYS A 81 9.10 -1.26 7.23
N ASN A 82 9.08 -1.17 8.57
CA ASN A 82 8.95 0.07 9.32
C ASN A 82 9.83 1.19 8.76
N ASN A 83 9.25 2.37 8.63
CA ASN A 83 9.91 3.59 8.19
C ASN A 83 10.38 3.58 6.73
N CYS A 84 9.94 2.60 5.93
CA CYS A 84 10.27 2.50 4.52
C CYS A 84 9.66 3.69 3.74
N ARG A 85 10.34 4.11 2.68
CA ARG A 85 9.89 5.20 1.80
C ARG A 85 9.90 4.71 0.36
N ILE A 86 8.77 4.80 -0.30
CA ILE A 86 8.62 4.40 -1.70
C ILE A 86 8.33 5.67 -2.51
N GLY A 87 9.20 5.99 -3.45
CA GLY A 87 9.04 7.18 -4.28
C GLY A 87 7.86 7.05 -5.24
N SER A 88 7.32 8.19 -5.68
CA SER A 88 6.19 8.22 -6.63
C SER A 88 6.51 7.47 -7.91
N HIS A 89 5.49 6.89 -8.52
CA HIS A 89 5.60 6.13 -9.77
C HIS A 89 6.49 4.89 -9.66
N SER A 90 6.65 4.35 -8.46
CA SER A 90 7.39 3.10 -8.26
C SER A 90 6.47 1.89 -8.45
N THR A 91 7.07 0.80 -8.90
CA THR A 91 6.38 -0.49 -9.01
C THR A 91 7.11 -1.52 -8.18
N ILE A 92 6.39 -2.19 -7.29
CA ILE A 92 6.92 -3.26 -6.45
C ILE A 92 6.29 -4.57 -6.94
N LEU A 93 7.12 -5.52 -7.30
CA LEU A 93 6.67 -6.84 -7.74
C LEU A 93 6.95 -7.89 -6.67
N PRO A 94 6.26 -9.04 -6.73
CA PRO A 94 6.47 -10.10 -5.74
C PRO A 94 7.86 -10.72 -5.79
#